data_5745297a00b1b9024cd2c59c376c6b91
#
_entry.id   5745297a00b1b9024cd2c59c376c6b91
#
_cell.length_a   1.000
_cell.length_b   1.000
_cell.length_c   1.000
_cell.angle_alpha   90.00
_cell.angle_beta   90.00
_cell.angle_gamma   90.00
#
_symmetry.space_group_name_H-M   'P 1'
#
loop_
_entity.id
_entity.type
_entity.pdbx_description
1 polymer ?
#
loop_
_entity_poly.entity_id
_entity_poly.type
_entity_poly.pdbx_seq_one_letter_code
_entity_poly.pdbx_strand_id
1 'polypeptide(L)'
;MRRAFPTDKFEDKKTPFYYYDTDLLRKTLQTICEEAGRHEGFVVHYALKANANLALLNIISSAGLGADCVSGEEIEVASETGFPVEKIVFAGVGKSDEEIRIGIKFGIFCFNVESPEELEIINELAKEKGKVANVAFRINPDIGAHTHANITTGLAENKFGIYMSDMTTMIRKAAGLSNVKCIGLHFHIGSQILDMDDFTALCKRINDLQTELDANGLSVEHIN
;
A
#
# COMPACT_ATOMS: atom_id res chain seq x y z
N MET A 1 -17.75 -23.21 12.13
CA MET A 1 -18.25 -24.30 11.26
C MET A 1 -17.66 -24.13 9.87
N ARG A 2 -16.98 -25.14 9.30
CA ARG A 2 -16.61 -25.11 7.87
C ARG A 2 -17.89 -25.20 7.05
N ARG A 3 -18.20 -24.19 6.22
CA ARG A 3 -19.27 -24.31 5.24
C ARG A 3 -18.94 -25.45 4.27
N ALA A 4 -19.92 -26.31 4.00
CA ALA A 4 -19.76 -27.32 2.95
C ALA A 4 -19.70 -26.60 1.59
N PHE A 5 -18.80 -27.02 0.71
CA PHE A 5 -18.77 -26.52 -0.65
C PHE A 5 -20.05 -26.96 -1.38
N PRO A 6 -20.69 -26.09 -2.16
CA PRO A 6 -21.89 -26.41 -2.94
C PRO A 6 -21.51 -27.24 -4.18
N THR A 7 -21.06 -28.47 -3.96
CA THR A 7 -20.56 -29.36 -5.03
C THR A 7 -21.60 -29.67 -6.08
N ASP A 8 -22.88 -29.67 -5.71
CA ASP A 8 -24.03 -29.79 -6.61
C ASP A 8 -24.05 -28.70 -7.71
N LYS A 9 -23.50 -27.50 -7.43
CA LYS A 9 -23.40 -26.40 -8.40
C LYS A 9 -22.19 -26.52 -9.35
N PHE A 10 -21.34 -27.53 -9.15
CA PHE A 10 -20.10 -27.69 -9.90
C PHE A 10 -20.19 -28.76 -11.01
N GLU A 11 -21.21 -29.61 -10.97
CA GLU A 11 -21.36 -30.77 -11.86
C GLU A 11 -21.29 -30.39 -13.35
N ASP A 12 -21.90 -29.27 -13.74
CA ASP A 12 -21.94 -28.80 -15.14
C ASP A 12 -20.77 -27.85 -15.49
N LYS A 13 -19.81 -27.61 -14.56
CA LYS A 13 -18.72 -26.68 -14.76
C LYS A 13 -17.51 -27.37 -15.37
N LYS A 14 -17.01 -26.80 -16.46
CA LYS A 14 -15.75 -27.25 -17.06
C LYS A 14 -14.57 -26.86 -16.16
N THR A 15 -13.75 -27.84 -15.78
CA THR A 15 -12.53 -27.64 -15.00
C THR A 15 -11.34 -27.25 -15.89
N PRO A 16 -10.37 -26.47 -15.38
CA PRO A 16 -10.35 -25.85 -14.05
C PRO A 16 -11.21 -24.58 -13.96
N PHE A 17 -11.73 -24.26 -12.77
CA PHE A 17 -12.43 -22.99 -12.48
C PHE A 17 -12.16 -22.53 -11.05
N TYR A 18 -12.37 -21.25 -10.79
CA TYR A 18 -12.33 -20.67 -9.44
C TYR A 18 -13.74 -20.50 -8.89
N TYR A 19 -13.92 -20.88 -7.62
CA TYR A 19 -15.14 -20.61 -6.86
C TYR A 19 -14.85 -19.60 -5.77
N TYR A 20 -15.65 -18.54 -5.71
CA TYR A 20 -15.56 -17.52 -4.67
C TYR A 20 -16.85 -17.49 -3.83
N ASP A 21 -16.71 -17.66 -2.52
CA ASP A 21 -17.83 -17.46 -1.57
C ASP A 21 -17.95 -15.97 -1.25
N THR A 22 -18.82 -15.27 -1.98
CA THR A 22 -19.01 -13.83 -1.83
C THR A 22 -19.71 -13.45 -0.52
N ASP A 23 -20.47 -14.35 0.11
CA ASP A 23 -21.06 -14.09 1.41
C ASP A 23 -19.99 -14.09 2.51
N LEU A 24 -19.04 -15.02 2.42
CA LEU A 24 -17.87 -15.03 3.30
C LEU A 24 -17.02 -13.78 3.10
N LEU A 25 -16.77 -13.38 1.85
CA LEU A 25 -16.04 -12.15 1.54
C LEU A 25 -16.72 -10.93 2.17
N ARG A 26 -18.03 -10.75 1.94
CA ARG A 26 -18.80 -9.63 2.51
C ARG A 26 -18.75 -9.61 4.05
N LYS A 27 -18.86 -10.77 4.68
CA LYS A 27 -18.76 -10.88 6.14
C LYS A 27 -17.36 -10.48 6.64
N THR A 28 -16.31 -10.91 5.93
CA THR A 28 -14.92 -10.54 6.27
C THR A 28 -14.72 -9.03 6.12
N LEU A 29 -15.20 -8.44 5.02
CA LEU A 29 -15.13 -7.00 4.79
C LEU A 29 -15.88 -6.21 5.87
N GLN A 30 -17.07 -6.67 6.24
CA GLN A 30 -17.83 -6.05 7.34
C GLN A 30 -17.03 -6.05 8.64
N THR A 31 -16.45 -7.18 9.03
CA THR A 31 -15.62 -7.28 10.24
C THR A 31 -14.41 -6.32 10.17
N ILE A 32 -13.71 -6.28 9.02
CA ILE A 32 -12.58 -5.37 8.81
C ILE A 32 -13.00 -3.91 8.96
N CYS A 33 -14.11 -3.52 8.35
CA CYS A 33 -14.60 -2.13 8.41
C CYS A 33 -15.07 -1.75 9.84
N GLU A 34 -15.72 -2.67 10.54
CA GLU A 34 -16.15 -2.46 11.93
C GLU A 34 -14.95 -2.28 12.87
N GLU A 35 -13.91 -3.11 12.72
CA GLU A 35 -12.70 -3.00 13.56
C GLU A 35 -11.88 -1.74 13.19
N ALA A 36 -11.67 -1.46 11.91
CA ALA A 36 -10.97 -0.26 11.47
C ALA A 36 -11.70 1.01 11.91
N GLY A 37 -13.04 1.03 11.82
CA GLY A 37 -13.85 2.18 12.22
C GLY A 37 -13.83 2.53 13.72
N ARG A 38 -13.25 1.67 14.55
CA ARG A 38 -13.01 1.97 15.98
C ARG A 38 -11.84 2.91 16.21
N HIS A 39 -11.02 3.13 15.19
CA HIS A 39 -9.80 3.95 15.26
C HIS A 39 -9.89 5.07 14.23
N GLU A 40 -9.96 6.30 14.71
CA GLU A 40 -9.99 7.47 13.85
C GLU A 40 -8.73 7.54 12.95
N GLY A 41 -8.94 7.84 11.67
CA GLY A 41 -7.86 7.94 10.70
C GLY A 41 -7.32 6.60 10.16
N PHE A 42 -7.85 5.46 10.64
CA PHE A 42 -7.40 4.14 10.18
C PHE A 42 -8.12 3.75 8.88
N VAL A 43 -7.36 3.50 7.82
CA VAL A 43 -7.88 3.11 6.50
C VAL A 43 -7.26 1.79 6.08
N VAL A 44 -8.10 0.84 5.67
CA VAL A 44 -7.64 -0.46 5.15
C VAL A 44 -7.58 -0.40 3.64
N HIS A 45 -6.45 -0.78 3.06
CA HIS A 45 -6.24 -0.90 1.61
C HIS A 45 -6.19 -2.35 1.19
N TYR A 46 -6.85 -2.67 0.10
CA TYR A 46 -6.78 -3.99 -0.52
C TYR A 46 -5.68 -4.02 -1.57
N ALA A 47 -4.75 -4.99 -1.46
CA ALA A 47 -3.69 -5.18 -2.43
C ALA A 47 -4.23 -5.88 -3.70
N LEU A 48 -4.35 -5.14 -4.81
CA LEU A 48 -4.94 -5.64 -6.05
C LEU A 48 -4.18 -6.82 -6.63
N LYS A 49 -2.87 -6.87 -6.46
CA LYS A 49 -2.02 -8.00 -6.88
C LYS A 49 -2.45 -9.36 -6.33
N ALA A 50 -3.20 -9.39 -5.23
CA ALA A 50 -3.71 -10.63 -4.65
C ALA A 50 -4.81 -11.26 -5.54
N ASN A 51 -5.72 -10.45 -6.06
CA ASN A 51 -6.76 -10.87 -7.00
C ASN A 51 -7.45 -9.65 -7.62
N ALA A 52 -7.25 -9.43 -8.90
CA ALA A 52 -7.82 -8.31 -9.66
C ALA A 52 -9.13 -8.69 -10.39
N ASN A 53 -9.86 -9.71 -9.94
CA ASN A 53 -11.16 -10.05 -10.53
C ASN A 53 -12.16 -8.91 -10.29
N LEU A 54 -12.71 -8.34 -11.37
CA LEU A 54 -13.57 -7.15 -11.33
C LEU A 54 -14.80 -7.33 -10.44
N ALA A 55 -15.41 -8.52 -10.42
CA ALA A 55 -16.59 -8.78 -9.58
C ALA A 55 -16.23 -8.76 -8.08
N LEU A 56 -15.04 -9.22 -7.72
CA LEU A 56 -14.54 -9.14 -6.35
C LEU A 56 -14.14 -7.71 -5.98
N LEU A 57 -13.45 -7.01 -6.88
CA LEU A 57 -13.04 -5.61 -6.65
C LEU A 57 -14.24 -4.70 -6.43
N ASN A 58 -15.33 -4.87 -7.20
CA ASN A 58 -16.59 -4.13 -6.98
C ASN A 58 -17.19 -4.38 -5.59
N ILE A 59 -17.09 -5.61 -5.06
CA ILE A 59 -17.56 -5.93 -3.71
C ILE A 59 -16.68 -5.23 -2.67
N ILE A 60 -15.35 -5.25 -2.87
CA ILE A 60 -14.37 -4.71 -1.94
C ILE A 60 -14.44 -3.17 -1.92
N SER A 61 -14.49 -2.52 -3.08
CA SER A 61 -14.63 -1.06 -3.19
C SER A 61 -15.94 -0.56 -2.58
N SER A 62 -17.05 -1.30 -2.81
CA SER A 62 -18.36 -0.99 -2.21
C SER A 62 -18.36 -1.09 -0.68
N ALA A 63 -17.43 -1.81 -0.08
CA ALA A 63 -17.26 -1.84 1.38
C ALA A 63 -16.48 -0.62 1.91
N GLY A 64 -15.94 0.24 1.03
CA GLY A 64 -15.27 1.48 1.40
C GLY A 64 -13.76 1.37 1.64
N LEU A 65 -13.14 0.23 1.32
CA LEU A 65 -11.69 0.06 1.39
C LEU A 65 -10.96 0.94 0.36
N GLY A 66 -9.69 1.24 0.63
CA GLY A 66 -8.75 1.77 -0.34
C GLY A 66 -8.11 0.68 -1.19
N ALA A 67 -7.29 1.07 -2.15
CA ALA A 67 -6.55 0.18 -3.04
C ALA A 67 -5.04 0.38 -2.86
N ASP A 68 -4.30 -0.73 -2.73
CA ASP A 68 -2.85 -0.77 -2.81
C ASP A 68 -2.47 -1.39 -4.16
N CYS A 69 -1.93 -0.55 -5.05
CA CYS A 69 -1.60 -0.87 -6.42
C CYS A 69 -0.08 -0.98 -6.60
N VAL A 70 0.34 -1.87 -7.50
CA VAL A 70 1.76 -2.07 -7.84
C VAL A 70 2.04 -1.94 -9.35
N SER A 71 1.05 -1.50 -10.13
CA SER A 71 1.20 -1.13 -11.54
C SER A 71 0.21 -0.04 -11.95
N GLY A 72 0.47 0.60 -13.10
CA GLY A 72 -0.44 1.59 -13.68
C GLY A 72 -1.80 1.00 -14.04
N GLU A 73 -1.83 -0.23 -14.58
CA GLU A 73 -3.08 -0.92 -14.90
C GLU A 73 -3.91 -1.21 -13.64
N GLU A 74 -3.26 -1.53 -12.51
CA GLU A 74 -3.99 -1.71 -11.25
C GLU A 74 -4.64 -0.41 -10.77
N ILE A 75 -4.04 0.76 -11.01
CA ILE A 75 -4.64 2.07 -10.71
C ILE A 75 -5.90 2.29 -11.57
N GLU A 76 -5.80 2.01 -12.88
CA GLU A 76 -6.93 2.14 -13.80
C GLU A 76 -8.08 1.21 -13.39
N VAL A 77 -7.77 -0.07 -13.15
CA VAL A 77 -8.76 -1.07 -12.70
C VAL A 77 -9.37 -0.69 -11.34
N ALA A 78 -8.57 -0.18 -10.39
CA ALA A 78 -9.09 0.28 -9.10
C ALA A 78 -10.08 1.43 -9.29
N SER A 79 -9.75 2.41 -10.13
CA SER A 79 -10.64 3.54 -10.44
C SER A 79 -11.94 3.07 -11.13
N GLU A 80 -11.84 2.18 -12.11
CA GLU A 80 -12.99 1.62 -12.85
C GLU A 80 -13.92 0.78 -11.96
N THR A 81 -13.38 0.11 -10.94
CA THR A 81 -14.14 -0.71 -10.00
C THR A 81 -14.63 0.05 -8.77
N GLY A 82 -14.49 1.39 -8.78
CA GLY A 82 -15.11 2.28 -7.80
C GLY A 82 -14.32 2.50 -6.52
N PHE A 83 -13.01 2.19 -6.48
CA PHE A 83 -12.17 2.64 -5.38
C PHE A 83 -11.99 4.16 -5.48
N PRO A 84 -12.20 4.91 -4.37
CA PRO A 84 -11.97 6.34 -4.36
C PRO A 84 -10.49 6.66 -4.64
N VAL A 85 -10.20 7.55 -5.57
CA VAL A 85 -8.81 7.87 -5.97
C VAL A 85 -7.99 8.41 -4.80
N GLU A 86 -8.64 9.13 -3.88
CA GLU A 86 -8.06 9.61 -2.62
C GLU A 86 -7.78 8.50 -1.59
N LYS A 87 -8.05 7.25 -1.95
CA LYS A 87 -7.70 6.05 -1.19
C LYS A 87 -6.90 5.05 -2.03
N ILE A 88 -6.27 5.49 -3.11
CA ILE A 88 -5.38 4.66 -3.92
C ILE A 88 -3.94 5.02 -3.58
N VAL A 89 -3.14 4.02 -3.19
CA VAL A 89 -1.69 4.15 -3.02
C VAL A 89 -0.97 3.32 -4.08
N PHE A 90 0.20 3.79 -4.51
CA PHE A 90 1.00 3.12 -5.53
C PHE A 90 2.38 2.76 -4.99
N ALA A 91 2.64 1.48 -4.80
CA ALA A 91 3.90 0.91 -4.32
C ALA A 91 4.65 0.17 -5.44
N GLY A 92 5.87 -0.27 -5.16
CA GLY A 92 6.70 -1.06 -6.09
C GLY A 92 7.99 -0.35 -6.49
N VAL A 93 9.04 -1.15 -6.69
CA VAL A 93 10.44 -0.68 -6.93
C VAL A 93 10.72 -0.31 -8.38
N GLY A 94 9.84 -0.64 -9.31
CA GLY A 94 10.09 -0.49 -10.75
C GLY A 94 9.00 0.32 -11.44
N LYS A 95 8.46 1.36 -10.80
CA LYS A 95 7.50 2.26 -11.45
C LYS A 95 8.13 2.92 -12.67
N SER A 96 7.54 2.69 -13.83
CA SER A 96 7.94 3.38 -15.06
C SER A 96 7.36 4.80 -15.11
N ASP A 97 7.94 5.66 -15.94
CA ASP A 97 7.46 7.02 -16.17
C ASP A 97 5.98 7.03 -16.60
N GLU A 98 5.58 6.06 -17.43
CA GLU A 98 4.20 5.93 -17.90
C GLU A 98 3.24 5.64 -16.74
N GLU A 99 3.59 4.70 -15.86
CA GLU A 99 2.77 4.36 -14.69
C GLU A 99 2.70 5.52 -13.68
N ILE A 100 3.81 6.25 -13.50
CA ILE A 100 3.81 7.47 -12.67
C ILE A 100 2.88 8.52 -13.29
N ARG A 101 2.90 8.71 -14.63
CA ARG A 101 1.97 9.61 -15.32
C ARG A 101 0.51 9.20 -15.13
N ILE A 102 0.20 7.90 -15.12
CA ILE A 102 -1.13 7.37 -14.82
C ILE A 102 -1.54 7.79 -13.40
N GLY A 103 -0.72 7.52 -12.39
CA GLY A 103 -1.01 7.90 -11.01
C GLY A 103 -1.23 9.43 -10.83
N ILE A 104 -0.39 10.25 -11.47
CA ILE A 104 -0.53 11.71 -11.47
C ILE A 104 -1.82 12.15 -12.18
N LYS A 105 -2.16 11.53 -13.33
CA LYS A 105 -3.38 11.82 -14.09
C LYS A 105 -4.62 11.57 -13.24
N PHE A 106 -4.72 10.41 -12.60
CA PHE A 106 -5.83 10.05 -11.73
C PHE A 106 -5.86 10.86 -10.43
N GLY A 107 -4.73 11.40 -9.99
CA GLY A 107 -4.61 12.12 -8.73
C GLY A 107 -4.76 11.18 -7.54
N ILE A 108 -4.07 10.06 -7.57
CA ILE A 108 -4.08 9.07 -6.48
C ILE A 108 -3.63 9.70 -5.16
N PHE A 109 -3.99 9.06 -4.06
CA PHE A 109 -3.68 9.54 -2.73
C PHE A 109 -2.18 9.72 -2.49
N CYS A 110 -1.37 8.68 -2.82
CA CYS A 110 0.05 8.70 -2.51
C CYS A 110 0.87 7.73 -3.36
N PHE A 111 2.09 8.14 -3.72
CA PHE A 111 3.15 7.26 -4.23
C PHE A 111 4.03 6.80 -3.08
N ASN A 112 4.19 5.51 -2.88
CA ASN A 112 5.17 4.93 -1.95
C ASN A 112 6.51 4.84 -2.67
N VAL A 113 7.41 5.78 -2.35
CA VAL A 113 8.69 6.02 -3.03
C VAL A 113 9.79 5.16 -2.41
N GLU A 114 10.59 4.53 -3.26
CA GLU A 114 11.60 3.57 -2.84
C GLU A 114 13.05 4.02 -3.09
N SER A 115 13.24 5.13 -3.85
CA SER A 115 14.58 5.68 -4.11
C SER A 115 14.59 7.19 -4.30
N PRO A 116 15.77 7.84 -4.16
CA PRO A 116 15.93 9.26 -4.45
C PRO A 116 15.65 9.61 -5.92
N GLU A 117 16.00 8.72 -6.84
CA GLU A 117 15.82 8.90 -8.29
C GLU A 117 14.33 8.87 -8.64
N GLU A 118 13.58 7.95 -8.06
CA GLU A 118 12.12 7.88 -8.23
C GLU A 118 11.44 9.17 -7.76
N LEU A 119 11.86 9.72 -6.61
CA LEU A 119 11.35 11.01 -6.11
C LEU A 119 11.54 12.15 -7.13
N GLU A 120 12.73 12.23 -7.74
CA GLU A 120 13.05 13.25 -8.74
C GLU A 120 12.18 13.10 -9.98
N ILE A 121 12.02 11.87 -10.48
CA ILE A 121 11.16 11.56 -11.63
C ILE A 121 9.70 11.94 -11.34
N ILE A 122 9.17 11.58 -10.18
CA ILE A 122 7.80 11.96 -9.79
C ILE A 122 7.65 13.49 -9.79
N ASN A 123 8.63 14.22 -9.21
CA ASN A 123 8.61 15.67 -9.19
C ASN A 123 8.60 16.27 -10.61
N GLU A 124 9.44 15.78 -11.52
CA GLU A 124 9.50 16.25 -12.91
C GLU A 124 8.20 15.99 -13.65
N LEU A 125 7.66 14.76 -13.56
CA LEU A 125 6.43 14.37 -14.24
C LEU A 125 5.20 15.10 -13.66
N ALA A 126 5.17 15.36 -12.37
CA ALA A 126 4.12 16.17 -11.73
C ALA A 126 4.21 17.64 -12.19
N LYS A 127 5.43 18.18 -12.31
CA LYS A 127 5.66 19.53 -12.85
C LYS A 127 5.14 19.67 -14.28
N GLU A 128 5.39 18.69 -15.16
CA GLU A 128 4.88 18.68 -16.54
C GLU A 128 3.34 18.79 -16.59
N LYS A 129 2.66 18.29 -15.58
CA LYS A 129 1.19 18.33 -15.47
C LYS A 129 0.65 19.49 -14.62
N GLY A 130 1.54 20.35 -14.08
CA GLY A 130 1.15 21.44 -13.17
C GLY A 130 0.51 20.95 -11.89
N LYS A 131 0.88 19.76 -11.41
CA LYS A 131 0.33 19.13 -10.21
C LYS A 131 1.40 19.02 -9.11
N VAL A 132 0.93 18.71 -7.89
CA VAL A 132 1.77 18.29 -6.77
C VAL A 132 1.37 16.86 -6.42
N ALA A 133 2.33 15.93 -6.42
CA ALA A 133 2.12 14.55 -6.07
C ALA A 133 2.42 14.32 -4.59
N ASN A 134 1.53 13.66 -3.87
CA ASN A 134 1.83 13.20 -2.52
C ASN A 134 2.73 11.97 -2.57
N VAL A 135 3.74 11.94 -1.72
CA VAL A 135 4.69 10.83 -1.59
C VAL A 135 4.83 10.39 -0.13
N ALA A 136 5.02 9.09 0.07
CA ALA A 136 5.45 8.50 1.33
C ALA A 136 6.72 7.69 1.06
N PHE A 137 7.71 7.79 1.94
CA PHE A 137 8.96 7.05 1.75
C PHE A 137 8.85 5.65 2.34
N ARG A 138 9.12 4.63 1.52
CA ARG A 138 9.28 3.28 2.02
C ARG A 138 10.59 3.18 2.77
N ILE A 139 10.49 3.03 4.09
CA ILE A 139 11.62 2.86 4.98
C ILE A 139 11.78 1.38 5.32
N ASN A 140 12.99 0.87 5.18
CA ASN A 140 13.32 -0.45 5.67
C ASN A 140 13.48 -0.39 7.19
N PRO A 141 12.56 -1.01 7.98
CA PRO A 141 12.56 -0.87 9.44
C PRO A 141 13.62 -1.70 10.15
N ASP A 142 14.39 -2.50 9.40
CA ASP A 142 15.40 -3.44 9.94
C ASP A 142 14.81 -4.36 11.04
N ILE A 143 13.69 -4.97 10.73
CA ILE A 143 12.98 -5.92 11.61
C ILE A 143 12.90 -7.26 10.89
N GLY A 144 13.39 -8.31 11.53
CA GLY A 144 13.18 -9.70 11.07
C GLY A 144 11.75 -10.15 11.39
N ALA A 145 10.95 -10.38 10.36
CA ALA A 145 9.63 -11.00 10.53
C ALA A 145 9.75 -12.54 10.49
N HIS A 146 8.90 -13.24 11.26
CA HIS A 146 8.82 -14.70 11.28
C HIS A 146 8.13 -15.23 10.01
N THR A 147 8.78 -15.00 8.85
CA THR A 147 8.31 -15.41 7.53
C THR A 147 9.32 -16.32 6.85
N HIS A 148 8.92 -16.96 5.75
CA HIS A 148 9.86 -17.70 4.92
C HIS A 148 10.95 -16.76 4.38
N ALA A 149 12.23 -17.19 4.43
CA ALA A 149 13.39 -16.36 4.07
C ALA A 149 13.28 -15.65 2.71
N ASN A 150 12.57 -16.26 1.73
CA ASN A 150 12.39 -15.70 0.39
C ASN A 150 11.34 -14.57 0.31
N ILE A 151 10.53 -14.35 1.36
CA ILE A 151 9.46 -13.35 1.39
C ILE A 151 9.62 -12.32 2.52
N THR A 152 10.68 -12.44 3.33
CA THR A 152 11.06 -11.44 4.34
C THR A 152 11.61 -10.19 3.64
N THR A 153 11.09 -9.02 3.94
CA THR A 153 11.49 -7.74 3.31
C THR A 153 11.93 -6.67 4.31
N GLY A 154 11.86 -6.97 5.60
CA GLY A 154 12.12 -6.00 6.67
C GLY A 154 13.55 -5.94 7.22
N LEU A 155 14.48 -6.76 6.72
CA LEU A 155 15.88 -6.77 7.17
C LEU A 155 16.70 -5.68 6.48
N ALA A 156 17.77 -5.17 7.13
CA ALA A 156 18.70 -4.19 6.56
C ALA A 156 19.32 -4.64 5.23
N GLU A 157 19.50 -5.94 5.04
CA GLU A 157 20.04 -6.55 3.81
C GLU A 157 19.02 -6.58 2.64
N ASN A 158 17.78 -6.21 2.88
CA ASN A 158 16.74 -6.27 1.85
C ASN A 158 16.89 -5.15 0.84
N LYS A 159 16.65 -5.51 -0.43
CA LYS A 159 16.92 -4.71 -1.62
C LYS A 159 15.93 -3.54 -1.84
N PHE A 160 14.91 -3.36 -1.00
CA PHE A 160 13.81 -2.44 -1.25
C PHE A 160 13.72 -1.36 -0.19
N GLY A 161 13.36 -0.15 -0.65
CA GLY A 161 13.16 1.00 0.20
C GLY A 161 14.44 1.76 0.55
N ILE A 162 14.26 2.80 1.33
CA ILE A 162 15.28 3.73 1.78
C ILE A 162 15.78 3.25 3.14
N TYR A 163 17.08 3.35 3.40
CA TYR A 163 17.65 3.06 4.70
C TYR A 163 17.16 4.05 5.76
N MET A 164 16.96 3.58 6.99
CA MET A 164 16.57 4.46 8.10
C MET A 164 17.51 5.64 8.28
N SER A 165 18.81 5.45 8.10
CA SER A 165 19.84 6.52 8.17
C SER A 165 19.59 7.66 7.19
N ASP A 166 18.91 7.40 6.09
CA ASP A 166 18.68 8.37 5.01
C ASP A 166 17.29 9.02 5.08
N MET A 167 16.42 8.54 5.98
CA MET A 167 15.04 8.97 6.12
C MET A 167 14.90 10.49 6.24
N THR A 168 15.60 11.10 7.20
CA THR A 168 15.53 12.56 7.44
C THR A 168 16.05 13.36 6.25
N THR A 169 17.11 12.87 5.59
CA THR A 169 17.68 13.47 4.37
C THR A 169 16.67 13.46 3.24
N MET A 170 15.97 12.34 3.04
CA MET A 170 14.96 12.22 1.98
C MET A 170 13.74 13.11 2.23
N ILE A 171 13.26 13.22 3.46
CA ILE A 171 12.15 14.13 3.80
C ILE A 171 12.56 15.58 3.52
N ARG A 172 13.78 16.00 3.92
CA ARG A 172 14.30 17.34 3.62
C ARG A 172 14.49 17.57 2.11
N LYS A 173 14.95 16.55 1.37
CA LYS A 173 15.04 16.61 -0.10
C LYS A 173 13.66 16.85 -0.73
N ALA A 174 12.65 16.10 -0.32
CA ALA A 174 11.27 16.31 -0.80
C ALA A 174 10.74 17.71 -0.48
N ALA A 175 11.03 18.24 0.71
CA ALA A 175 10.64 19.61 1.08
C ALA A 175 11.26 20.70 0.22
N GLY A 176 12.40 20.42 -0.44
CA GLY A 176 13.04 21.31 -1.40
C GLY A 176 12.48 21.23 -2.83
N LEU A 177 11.58 20.29 -3.12
CA LEU A 177 11.00 20.07 -4.44
C LEU A 177 9.60 20.69 -4.52
N SER A 178 9.27 21.31 -5.66
CA SER A 178 8.04 22.11 -5.78
C SER A 178 6.80 21.31 -6.17
N ASN A 179 6.98 20.11 -6.73
CA ASN A 179 5.87 19.35 -7.31
C ASN A 179 5.66 17.98 -6.64
N VAL A 180 6.25 17.80 -5.46
CA VAL A 180 5.97 16.68 -4.55
C VAL A 180 5.71 17.20 -3.14
N LYS A 181 4.88 16.49 -2.39
CA LYS A 181 4.65 16.71 -0.95
C LYS A 181 4.90 15.40 -0.22
N CYS A 182 5.91 15.34 0.65
CA CYS A 182 6.05 14.22 1.56
C CYS A 182 4.95 14.29 2.61
N ILE A 183 4.08 13.28 2.64
CA ILE A 183 2.98 13.17 3.60
C ILE A 183 3.23 12.08 4.63
N GLY A 184 4.14 11.13 4.38
CA GLY A 184 4.23 9.97 5.25
C GLY A 184 5.42 9.05 5.06
N LEU A 185 5.36 7.97 5.83
CA LEU A 185 6.26 6.83 5.72
C LEU A 185 5.46 5.58 5.38
N HIS A 186 6.08 4.68 4.64
CA HIS A 186 5.55 3.37 4.27
C HIS A 186 6.49 2.27 4.75
N PHE A 187 5.93 1.17 5.25
CA PHE A 187 6.67 0.03 5.77
C PHE A 187 6.13 -1.29 5.20
N HIS A 188 7.02 -2.22 4.94
CA HIS A 188 6.63 -3.57 4.53
C HIS A 188 7.65 -4.57 5.08
N ILE A 189 7.23 -5.40 6.03
CA ILE A 189 8.09 -6.37 6.72
C ILE A 189 7.98 -7.79 6.16
N GLY A 190 7.05 -8.03 5.26
CA GLY A 190 6.86 -9.34 4.63
C GLY A 190 5.40 -9.64 4.31
N SER A 191 5.19 -10.79 3.68
CA SER A 191 3.86 -11.29 3.32
C SER A 191 3.50 -12.51 4.18
N GLN A 192 2.18 -12.76 4.36
CA GLN A 192 1.67 -13.93 5.07
C GLN A 192 2.16 -14.06 6.53
N ILE A 193 2.36 -12.93 7.20
CA ILE A 193 2.75 -12.89 8.61
C ILE A 193 1.56 -13.34 9.46
N LEU A 194 1.79 -14.32 10.33
CA LEU A 194 0.78 -14.85 11.25
C LEU A 194 1.10 -14.51 12.70
N ASP A 195 2.34 -14.10 12.99
CA ASP A 195 2.78 -13.72 14.32
C ASP A 195 2.53 -12.22 14.55
N MET A 196 1.68 -11.91 15.52
CA MET A 196 1.34 -10.51 15.86
C MET A 196 2.49 -9.77 16.55
N ASP A 197 3.47 -10.49 17.09
CA ASP A 197 4.66 -9.87 17.71
C ASP A 197 5.51 -9.13 16.67
N ASP A 198 5.51 -9.56 15.42
CA ASP A 198 6.18 -8.86 14.32
C ASP A 198 5.57 -7.48 14.09
N PHE A 199 4.23 -7.37 14.11
CA PHE A 199 3.55 -6.08 13.99
C PHE A 199 3.74 -5.20 15.24
N THR A 200 3.81 -5.81 16.42
CA THR A 200 4.12 -5.08 17.66
C THR A 200 5.54 -4.49 17.61
N ALA A 201 6.51 -5.26 17.11
CA ALA A 201 7.87 -4.77 16.90
C ALA A 201 7.91 -3.63 15.87
N LEU A 202 7.16 -3.74 14.77
CA LEU A 202 7.03 -2.69 13.77
C LEU A 202 6.46 -1.41 14.38
N CYS A 203 5.37 -1.50 15.14
CA CYS A 203 4.76 -0.33 15.79
C CYS A 203 5.74 0.39 16.74
N LYS A 204 6.53 -0.38 17.51
CA LYS A 204 7.58 0.21 18.36
C LYS A 204 8.62 0.93 17.52
N ARG A 205 9.09 0.31 16.45
CA ARG A 205 10.07 0.92 15.54
C ARG A 205 9.52 2.21 14.90
N ILE A 206 8.26 2.22 14.47
CA ILE A 206 7.61 3.42 13.93
C ILE A 206 7.59 4.55 14.97
N ASN A 207 7.26 4.25 16.22
CA ASN A 207 7.28 5.25 17.29
C ASN A 207 8.70 5.82 17.54
N ASP A 208 9.73 4.96 17.48
CA ASP A 208 11.13 5.42 17.60
C ASP A 208 11.49 6.36 16.44
N LEU A 209 11.11 6.02 15.20
CA LEU A 209 11.35 6.86 14.01
C LEU A 209 10.57 8.18 14.06
N GLN A 210 9.33 8.18 14.55
CA GLN A 210 8.58 9.42 14.77
C GLN A 210 9.25 10.32 15.80
N THR A 211 9.77 9.75 16.89
CA THR A 211 10.54 10.50 17.90
C THR A 211 11.81 11.10 17.29
N GLU A 212 12.49 10.36 16.41
CA GLU A 212 13.66 10.88 15.68
C GLU A 212 13.28 12.05 14.76
N LEU A 213 12.16 11.94 14.03
CA LEU A 213 11.65 13.01 13.19
C LEU A 213 11.35 14.26 13.99
N ASP A 214 10.64 14.14 15.12
CA ASP A 214 10.31 15.25 15.99
C ASP A 214 11.58 15.95 16.52
N ALA A 215 12.60 15.18 16.92
CA ALA A 215 13.89 15.70 17.36
C ALA A 215 14.63 16.48 16.25
N ASN A 216 14.33 16.16 14.98
CA ASN A 216 14.88 16.84 13.79
C ASN A 216 13.99 17.98 13.27
N GLY A 217 12.89 18.31 13.95
CA GLY A 217 11.91 19.31 13.55
C GLY A 217 11.13 18.92 12.27
N LEU A 218 10.96 17.62 12.07
CA LEU A 218 10.21 17.03 10.96
C LEU A 218 8.98 16.32 11.52
N SER A 219 7.92 16.22 10.69
CA SER A 219 6.73 15.44 11.04
C SER A 219 6.13 14.84 9.79
N VAL A 220 5.39 13.76 9.95
CA VAL A 220 4.60 13.12 8.90
C VAL A 220 3.16 12.93 9.38
N GLU A 221 2.23 13.04 8.44
CA GLU A 221 0.78 12.96 8.71
C GLU A 221 0.24 11.55 8.47
N HIS A 222 1.01 10.70 7.75
CA HIS A 222 0.53 9.41 7.26
C HIS A 222 1.56 8.30 7.50
N ILE A 223 1.08 7.16 7.98
CA ILE A 223 1.84 5.91 8.12
C ILE A 223 1.10 4.81 7.34
N ASN A 224 1.83 4.14 6.47
CA ASN A 224 1.32 3.03 5.64
C ASN A 224 2.08 1.74 5.96
#